data_1fa8d0ef81ad368114df6a0596ba44cf
#
_entry.id   1fa8d0ef81ad368114df6a0596ba44cf
#
_cell.length_a   1.000
_cell.length_b   1.000
_cell.length_c   1.000
_cell.angle_alpha   90.00
_cell.angle_beta   90.00
_cell.angle_gamma   90.00
#
_symmetry.space_group_name_H-M   'P 1'
#
loop_
_entity.id
_entity.type
_entity.pdbx_description
1 polymer ?
#
loop_
_entity_poly.entity_id
_entity_poly.type
_entity_poly.pdbx_seq_one_letter_code
_entity_poly.pdbx_strand_id
1 'polypeptide(L)'
;KRGAKKKGLLYGRGLASYIEWTGGRAHTEKVSLHATAEGRIILHSGTMAMGQGLQTTYTQMVSDTLGIAMDKIHVVQGDTDLATGFGSVGSRSLFVGGTAVAVSTNDMINKAREKASNVLETSVEDIEYRDGWLGVVGTDKRISLFEIAKKEDGARLSVDSEGEVDGPSWPNGTHICEVEIDPELGTVEIVGYAAVDDAGRAVNPMIIHGQTHGGIAQGIGQ
;
A
#
# COMPACT_ATOMS: atom_id res chain seq x y z
N LYS A 1 -27.88 -27.94 7.09
CA LYS A 1 -28.02 -29.39 7.17
C LYS A 1 -29.50 -29.87 7.26
N ARG A 2 -30.32 -29.38 8.23
CA ARG A 2 -31.74 -29.77 8.33
C ARG A 2 -32.59 -29.30 7.15
N GLY A 3 -32.30 -28.10 6.61
CA GLY A 3 -33.00 -27.52 5.47
C GLY A 3 -32.73 -28.32 4.18
N ALA A 4 -31.47 -28.63 3.88
CA ALA A 4 -31.07 -29.44 2.74
C ALA A 4 -31.76 -30.84 2.76
N LYS A 5 -31.72 -31.50 3.89
CA LYS A 5 -32.35 -32.85 4.08
C LYS A 5 -33.87 -32.81 3.78
N LYS A 6 -34.57 -31.73 4.16
CA LYS A 6 -35.99 -31.55 3.87
C LYS A 6 -36.29 -31.41 2.37
N LYS A 7 -35.32 -30.86 1.62
CA LYS A 7 -35.39 -30.66 0.16
C LYS A 7 -34.88 -31.85 -0.65
N GLY A 8 -34.41 -32.92 -0.01
CA GLY A 8 -33.76 -34.04 -0.69
C GLY A 8 -32.33 -33.75 -1.15
N LEU A 9 -31.74 -32.62 -0.73
CA LEU A 9 -30.40 -32.21 -1.09
C LEU A 9 -29.33 -32.81 -0.16
N LEU A 10 -28.14 -33.03 -0.67
CA LEU A 10 -26.95 -33.29 0.11
C LEU A 10 -26.40 -32.00 0.66
N TYR A 11 -25.78 -32.07 1.85
CA TYR A 11 -25.17 -30.91 2.48
C TYR A 11 -23.71 -31.22 2.82
N GLY A 12 -22.81 -30.32 2.42
CA GLY A 12 -21.40 -30.39 2.76
C GLY A 12 -20.92 -29.13 3.46
N ARG A 13 -19.90 -29.27 4.31
CA ARG A 13 -19.15 -28.16 4.91
C ARG A 13 -17.68 -28.49 4.82
N GLY A 14 -16.90 -27.56 4.25
CA GLY A 14 -15.44 -27.60 4.23
C GLY A 14 -14.85 -26.49 5.10
N LEU A 15 -13.69 -26.76 5.68
CA LEU A 15 -12.88 -25.79 6.40
C LEU A 15 -11.45 -25.89 5.88
N ALA A 16 -10.84 -24.73 5.60
CA ALA A 16 -9.43 -24.63 5.25
C ALA A 16 -8.78 -23.50 6.03
N SER A 17 -7.62 -23.75 6.59
CA SER A 17 -6.75 -22.73 7.19
C SER A 17 -5.49 -22.61 6.36
N TYR A 18 -4.97 -21.40 6.24
CA TYR A 18 -3.77 -21.13 5.49
C TYR A 18 -2.81 -20.23 6.27
N ILE A 19 -1.57 -20.29 5.90
CA ILE A 19 -0.54 -19.33 6.25
C ILE A 19 0.17 -18.93 4.96
N GLU A 20 0.31 -17.63 4.73
CA GLU A 20 0.98 -17.09 3.55
C GLU A 20 2.40 -16.64 3.92
N TRP A 21 3.34 -16.85 3.02
CA TRP A 21 4.68 -16.33 3.12
C TRP A 21 4.81 -15.07 2.24
N THR A 22 4.91 -13.90 2.89
CA THR A 22 5.05 -12.63 2.16
C THR A 22 6.50 -12.24 1.93
N GLY A 23 6.73 -11.35 0.96
CA GLY A 23 8.05 -10.81 0.65
C GLY A 23 8.77 -11.58 -0.44
N GLY A 24 8.45 -12.85 -0.65
CA GLY A 24 9.14 -13.68 -1.63
C GLY A 24 10.64 -13.80 -1.29
N ARG A 25 11.49 -13.77 -2.31
CA ARG A 25 12.96 -13.84 -2.17
C ARG A 25 13.63 -12.45 -2.21
N ALA A 26 12.88 -11.38 -2.42
CA ALA A 26 13.39 -10.02 -2.52
C ALA A 26 12.82 -9.17 -1.37
N HIS A 27 13.63 -8.90 -0.39
CA HIS A 27 13.27 -8.19 0.83
C HIS A 27 13.56 -6.69 0.75
N THR A 28 14.08 -6.21 -0.37
CA THR A 28 14.30 -4.79 -0.63
C THR A 28 13.46 -4.29 -1.81
N GLU A 29 13.11 -3.02 -1.80
CA GLU A 29 12.48 -2.33 -2.92
C GLU A 29 12.97 -0.89 -2.97
N LYS A 30 13.07 -0.34 -4.19
CA LYS A 30 13.47 1.04 -4.43
C LYS A 30 12.29 1.86 -4.91
N VAL A 31 12.23 3.08 -4.41
CA VAL A 31 11.27 4.09 -4.87
C VAL A 31 11.96 5.43 -5.00
N SER A 32 11.48 6.24 -5.95
CA SER A 32 11.86 7.66 -6.06
C SER A 32 10.64 8.51 -5.75
N LEU A 33 10.80 9.50 -4.89
CA LEU A 33 9.74 10.44 -4.51
C LEU A 33 10.16 11.87 -4.87
N HIS A 34 9.29 12.59 -5.54
CA HIS A 34 9.55 13.93 -6.03
C HIS A 34 8.44 14.88 -5.62
N ALA A 35 8.81 16.01 -5.00
CA ALA A 35 7.94 17.18 -4.88
C ALA A 35 8.27 18.18 -5.98
N THR A 36 7.27 18.66 -6.71
CA THR A 36 7.46 19.57 -7.85
C THR A 36 7.00 21.00 -7.55
N ALA A 37 7.53 21.97 -8.27
CA ALA A 37 7.15 23.38 -8.12
C ALA A 37 5.66 23.63 -8.44
N GLU A 38 5.03 22.77 -9.24
CA GLU A 38 3.62 22.84 -9.62
C GLU A 38 2.68 22.31 -8.52
N GLY A 39 3.22 21.90 -7.38
CA GLY A 39 2.42 21.44 -6.24
C GLY A 39 2.01 19.98 -6.31
N ARG A 40 2.79 19.14 -6.98
CA ARG A 40 2.53 17.69 -7.10
C ARG A 40 3.60 16.87 -6.39
N ILE A 41 3.19 15.71 -5.93
CA ILE A 41 4.07 14.64 -5.48
C ILE A 41 4.02 13.53 -6.51
N ILE A 42 5.18 13.06 -6.97
CA ILE A 42 5.30 11.98 -7.94
C ILE A 42 6.10 10.86 -7.29
N LEU A 43 5.49 9.68 -7.19
CA LEU A 43 6.11 8.46 -6.66
C LEU A 43 6.36 7.48 -7.81
N HIS A 44 7.61 7.15 -8.08
CA HIS A 44 7.99 6.07 -8.99
C HIS A 44 8.27 4.80 -8.19
N SER A 45 7.65 3.69 -8.58
CA SER A 45 7.81 2.40 -7.89
C SER A 45 7.97 1.27 -8.90
N GLY A 46 8.92 0.37 -8.63
CA GLY A 46 9.15 -0.86 -9.41
C GLY A 46 8.12 -1.96 -9.17
N THR A 47 7.23 -1.82 -8.18
CA THR A 47 6.07 -2.71 -8.02
C THR A 47 5.04 -2.42 -9.09
N MET A 48 4.20 -3.39 -9.43
CA MET A 48 3.24 -3.28 -10.54
C MET A 48 1.79 -3.25 -10.05
N ALA A 49 1.00 -2.35 -10.60
CA ALA A 49 -0.45 -2.35 -10.44
C ALA A 49 -1.08 -3.44 -11.34
N MET A 50 -1.78 -4.38 -10.70
CA MET A 50 -2.47 -5.50 -11.35
C MET A 50 -3.96 -5.59 -10.93
N GLY A 51 -4.54 -4.47 -10.49
CA GLY A 51 -5.91 -4.42 -9.98
C GLY A 51 -6.05 -4.62 -8.46
N GLN A 52 -4.94 -4.80 -7.72
CA GLN A 52 -4.92 -5.01 -6.27
C GLN A 52 -4.99 -3.70 -5.44
N GLY A 53 -5.26 -2.57 -6.07
CA GLY A 53 -5.45 -1.28 -5.39
C GLY A 53 -4.16 -0.60 -4.90
N LEU A 54 -3.00 -0.99 -5.44
CA LEU A 54 -1.69 -0.55 -4.96
C LEU A 54 -1.48 0.95 -5.13
N GLN A 55 -1.90 1.55 -6.26
CA GLN A 55 -1.80 2.99 -6.46
C GLN A 55 -2.56 3.77 -5.39
N THR A 56 -3.80 3.37 -5.09
CA THR A 56 -4.60 3.99 -4.03
C THR A 56 -3.92 3.86 -2.67
N THR A 57 -3.43 2.68 -2.35
CA THR A 57 -2.77 2.41 -1.05
C THR A 57 -1.50 3.25 -0.88
N TYR A 58 -0.64 3.32 -1.89
CA TYR A 58 0.57 4.15 -1.85
C TYR A 58 0.23 5.65 -1.77
N THR A 59 -0.77 6.09 -2.52
CA THR A 59 -1.26 7.48 -2.45
C THR A 59 -1.72 7.82 -1.03
N GLN A 60 -2.47 6.91 -0.36
CA GLN A 60 -2.89 7.10 1.03
C GLN A 60 -1.68 7.19 1.98
N MET A 61 -0.72 6.28 1.86
CA MET A 61 0.48 6.29 2.71
C MET A 61 1.27 7.60 2.58
N VAL A 62 1.48 8.07 1.35
CA VAL A 62 2.16 9.34 1.09
C VAL A 62 1.34 10.51 1.61
N SER A 63 0.02 10.52 1.38
CA SER A 63 -0.91 11.56 1.85
C SER A 63 -0.91 11.66 3.37
N ASP A 64 -1.03 10.53 4.07
CA ASP A 64 -1.08 10.48 5.53
C ASP A 64 0.23 10.97 6.17
N THR A 65 1.38 10.65 5.56
CA THR A 65 2.69 11.03 6.10
C THR A 65 3.04 12.50 5.78
N LEU A 66 2.77 12.94 4.54
CA LEU A 66 3.12 14.30 4.12
C LEU A 66 2.02 15.33 4.43
N GLY A 67 0.80 14.93 4.79
CA GLY A 67 -0.34 15.83 4.97
C GLY A 67 -0.73 16.55 3.68
N ILE A 68 -0.48 15.93 2.52
CA ILE A 68 -0.77 16.48 1.19
C ILE A 68 -1.99 15.75 0.61
N ALA A 69 -2.92 16.50 0.03
CA ALA A 69 -4.15 15.94 -0.54
C ALA A 69 -3.86 14.88 -1.61
N MET A 70 -4.63 13.80 -1.62
CA MET A 70 -4.42 12.62 -2.49
C MET A 70 -4.46 12.97 -3.99
N ASP A 71 -5.24 13.95 -4.40
CA ASP A 71 -5.35 14.42 -5.79
C ASP A 71 -4.07 15.09 -6.32
N LYS A 72 -3.16 15.47 -5.42
CA LYS A 72 -1.83 16.00 -5.75
C LYS A 72 -0.74 14.93 -5.85
N ILE A 73 -1.07 13.67 -5.53
CA ILE A 73 -0.10 12.58 -5.49
C ILE A 73 -0.31 11.67 -6.69
N HIS A 74 0.74 11.42 -7.45
CA HIS A 74 0.73 10.58 -8.64
C HIS A 74 1.69 9.41 -8.46
N VAL A 75 1.16 8.20 -8.50
CA VAL A 75 1.95 6.96 -8.45
C VAL A 75 2.18 6.47 -9.88
N VAL A 76 3.44 6.36 -10.27
CA VAL A 76 3.88 5.89 -11.59
C VAL A 76 4.49 4.49 -11.43
N GLN A 77 3.96 3.53 -12.16
CA GLN A 77 4.38 2.13 -12.16
C GLN A 77 4.36 1.58 -13.59
N GLY A 78 5.15 0.54 -13.84
CA GLY A 78 5.19 -0.12 -15.15
C GLY A 78 6.05 0.59 -16.19
N ASP A 79 6.86 1.56 -15.79
CA ASP A 79 7.83 2.26 -16.61
C ASP A 79 9.25 1.96 -16.12
N THR A 80 9.99 1.14 -16.85
CA THR A 80 11.34 0.69 -16.49
C THR A 80 12.41 1.75 -16.71
N ASP A 81 12.10 2.82 -17.42
CA ASP A 81 13.01 3.97 -17.57
C ASP A 81 12.98 4.87 -16.32
N LEU A 82 11.89 4.84 -15.56
CA LEU A 82 11.68 5.66 -14.36
C LEU A 82 11.92 4.90 -13.06
N ALA A 83 11.62 3.60 -13.02
CA ALA A 83 11.82 2.77 -11.83
C ALA A 83 12.12 1.33 -12.22
N THR A 84 13.15 0.77 -11.60
CA THR A 84 13.45 -0.66 -11.65
C THR A 84 13.20 -1.27 -10.29
N GLY A 85 12.60 -2.47 -10.26
CA GLY A 85 12.32 -3.19 -9.02
C GLY A 85 12.06 -4.67 -9.29
N PHE A 86 11.86 -5.44 -8.24
CA PHE A 86 11.56 -6.87 -8.38
C PHE A 86 10.14 -7.12 -8.92
N GLY A 87 9.27 -6.13 -8.82
CA GLY A 87 7.88 -6.23 -9.26
C GLY A 87 6.93 -6.71 -8.16
N SER A 88 5.73 -7.14 -8.59
CA SER A 88 4.64 -7.57 -7.71
C SER A 88 4.44 -9.07 -7.79
N VAL A 89 4.92 -9.81 -6.78
CA VAL A 89 4.84 -11.27 -6.65
C VAL A 89 4.98 -11.67 -5.17
N GLY A 90 4.45 -12.82 -4.77
CA GLY A 90 4.66 -13.38 -3.43
C GLY A 90 4.22 -12.43 -2.31
N SER A 91 3.11 -11.72 -2.48
CA SER A 91 2.51 -10.80 -1.51
C SER A 91 3.44 -9.69 -0.99
N ARG A 92 4.45 -9.29 -1.81
CA ARG A 92 5.48 -8.33 -1.40
C ARG A 92 5.12 -6.87 -1.63
N SER A 93 4.17 -6.58 -2.52
CA SER A 93 3.95 -5.22 -3.03
C SER A 93 3.66 -4.19 -1.95
N LEU A 94 2.75 -4.48 -1.01
CA LEU A 94 2.49 -3.57 0.11
C LEU A 94 3.52 -3.76 1.23
N PHE A 95 3.92 -4.99 1.52
CA PHE A 95 4.84 -5.27 2.61
C PHE A 95 6.23 -4.66 2.36
N VAL A 96 6.90 -5.03 1.29
CA VAL A 96 8.25 -4.54 0.96
C VAL A 96 8.17 -3.17 0.25
N GLY A 97 7.34 -3.07 -0.79
CA GLY A 97 7.17 -1.81 -1.53
C GLY A 97 6.58 -0.69 -0.67
N GLY A 98 5.60 -0.99 0.19
CA GLY A 98 5.05 -0.03 1.14
C GLY A 98 6.08 0.43 2.18
N THR A 99 6.99 -0.46 2.62
CA THR A 99 8.12 -0.07 3.47
C THR A 99 9.02 0.94 2.76
N ALA A 100 9.35 0.72 1.48
CA ALA A 100 10.13 1.67 0.69
C ALA A 100 9.40 3.03 0.53
N VAL A 101 8.09 3.02 0.33
CA VAL A 101 7.27 4.25 0.30
C VAL A 101 7.33 4.99 1.63
N ALA A 102 7.21 4.29 2.76
CA ALA A 102 7.30 4.90 4.08
C ALA A 102 8.69 5.49 4.36
N VAL A 103 9.76 4.80 3.97
CA VAL A 103 11.13 5.32 4.06
C VAL A 103 11.27 6.58 3.21
N SER A 104 10.85 6.55 1.95
CA SER A 104 11.01 7.69 1.03
C SER A 104 10.23 8.93 1.47
N THR A 105 9.06 8.77 2.09
CA THR A 105 8.30 9.91 2.64
C THR A 105 9.01 10.55 3.82
N ASN A 106 9.63 9.75 4.70
CA ASN A 106 10.43 10.28 5.80
C ASN A 106 11.73 10.96 5.29
N ASP A 107 12.40 10.37 4.31
CA ASP A 107 13.57 10.97 3.68
C ASP A 107 13.24 12.30 2.99
N MET A 108 12.07 12.39 2.36
CA MET A 108 11.57 13.65 1.78
C MET A 108 11.40 14.72 2.86
N ILE A 109 10.80 14.39 4.00
CA ILE A 109 10.63 15.31 5.12
C ILE A 109 12.00 15.77 5.66
N ASN A 110 12.94 14.85 5.87
CA ASN A 110 14.26 15.15 6.38
C ASN A 110 15.03 16.07 5.42
N LYS A 111 15.05 15.72 4.12
CA LYS A 111 15.68 16.55 3.11
C LYS A 111 15.04 17.93 2.98
N ALA A 112 13.71 18.00 3.09
CA ALA A 112 13.00 19.28 3.08
C ALA A 112 13.36 20.13 4.31
N ARG A 113 13.52 19.53 5.50
CA ARG A 113 13.96 20.22 6.72
C ARG A 113 15.37 20.83 6.56
N GLU A 114 16.31 20.07 6.01
CA GLU A 114 17.66 20.54 5.69
C GLU A 114 17.62 21.75 4.73
N LYS A 115 16.80 21.67 3.67
CA LYS A 115 16.66 22.77 2.72
C LYS A 115 15.96 23.99 3.33
N ALA A 116 14.93 23.76 4.15
CA ALA A 116 14.21 24.83 4.85
C ALA A 116 15.13 25.55 5.85
N SER A 117 16.02 24.85 6.55
CA SER A 117 16.95 25.46 7.48
C SER A 117 17.85 26.52 6.80
N ASN A 118 18.32 26.20 5.59
CA ASN A 118 19.12 27.14 4.79
C ASN A 118 18.28 28.35 4.33
N VAL A 119 17.03 28.14 3.92
CA VAL A 119 16.14 29.21 3.42
C VAL A 119 15.64 30.11 4.53
N LEU A 120 15.37 29.54 5.71
CA LEU A 120 14.83 30.24 6.88
C LEU A 120 15.93 30.75 7.84
N GLU A 121 17.20 30.45 7.51
CA GLU A 121 18.38 30.86 8.28
C GLU A 121 18.31 30.43 9.75
N THR A 122 18.00 29.13 9.96
CA THR A 122 17.87 28.54 11.31
C THR A 122 18.44 27.12 11.33
N SER A 123 18.60 26.54 12.52
CA SER A 123 19.06 25.17 12.71
C SER A 123 18.00 24.17 12.22
N VAL A 124 18.43 23.00 11.73
CA VAL A 124 17.51 21.93 11.25
C VAL A 124 16.64 21.41 12.40
N GLU A 125 17.17 21.41 13.63
CA GLU A 125 16.50 20.99 14.85
C GLU A 125 15.30 21.88 15.20
N ASP A 126 15.35 23.17 14.81
CA ASP A 126 14.29 24.15 15.03
C ASP A 126 13.23 24.13 13.91
N ILE A 127 13.38 23.29 12.88
CA ILE A 127 12.39 23.14 11.80
C ILE A 127 11.44 22.00 12.11
N GLU A 128 10.15 22.32 12.20
CA GLU A 128 9.05 21.35 12.24
C GLU A 128 8.39 21.19 10.88
N TYR A 129 8.13 19.92 10.50
CA TYR A 129 7.30 19.61 9.32
C TYR A 129 5.87 19.34 9.75
N ARG A 130 4.92 20.01 9.13
CA ARG A 130 3.50 19.77 9.35
C ARG A 130 2.68 20.05 8.09
N ASP A 131 1.95 19.05 7.61
CA ASP A 131 0.96 19.16 6.51
C ASP A 131 1.51 19.89 5.27
N GLY A 132 2.70 19.52 4.81
CA GLY A 132 3.35 20.12 3.65
C GLY A 132 4.08 21.46 3.93
N TRP A 133 4.15 21.88 5.19
CA TRP A 133 4.84 23.10 5.61
C TRP A 133 6.00 22.81 6.54
N LEU A 134 7.03 23.62 6.42
CA LEU A 134 8.20 23.62 7.28
C LEU A 134 8.27 24.98 7.98
N GLY A 135 8.13 24.95 9.30
CA GLY A 135 8.08 26.14 10.13
C GLY A 135 9.18 26.18 11.16
N VAL A 136 9.64 27.38 11.52
CA VAL A 136 10.57 27.57 12.64
C VAL A 136 9.76 27.59 13.93
N VAL A 137 10.08 26.66 14.86
CA VAL A 137 9.38 26.51 16.13
C VAL A 137 9.32 27.84 16.90
N GLY A 138 8.13 28.19 17.37
CA GLY A 138 7.89 29.41 18.15
C GLY A 138 7.84 30.71 17.33
N THR A 139 7.78 30.63 16.01
CA THR A 139 7.71 31.81 15.11
C THR A 139 6.64 31.63 14.01
N ASP A 140 6.35 32.69 13.27
CA ASP A 140 5.50 32.67 12.08
C ASP A 140 6.26 32.34 10.77
N LYS A 141 7.59 32.16 10.85
CA LYS A 141 8.42 31.87 9.69
C LYS A 141 8.16 30.44 9.21
N ARG A 142 7.70 30.30 7.98
CA ARG A 142 7.45 29.00 7.34
C ARG A 142 7.63 29.05 5.83
N ILE A 143 7.89 27.89 5.24
CA ILE A 143 7.96 27.67 3.81
C ILE A 143 7.27 26.35 3.47
N SER A 144 6.59 26.26 2.34
CA SER A 144 5.98 25.01 1.91
C SER A 144 7.00 24.08 1.24
N LEU A 145 6.71 22.76 1.25
CA LEU A 145 7.50 21.76 0.53
C LEU A 145 7.65 22.11 -0.95
N PHE A 146 6.60 22.62 -1.57
CA PHE A 146 6.60 22.99 -3.00
C PHE A 146 7.38 24.27 -3.30
N GLU A 147 7.42 25.23 -2.38
CA GLU A 147 8.28 26.40 -2.50
C GLU A 147 9.77 26.04 -2.36
N ILE A 148 10.09 25.03 -1.53
CA ILE A 148 11.44 24.46 -1.49
C ILE A 148 11.75 23.80 -2.83
N ALA A 149 10.87 22.95 -3.34
CA ALA A 149 11.06 22.32 -4.64
C ALA A 149 11.32 23.31 -5.76
N LYS A 150 10.63 24.46 -5.75
CA LYS A 150 10.83 25.55 -6.73
C LYS A 150 12.23 26.18 -6.68
N LYS A 151 12.92 26.09 -5.54
CA LYS A 151 14.27 26.65 -5.36
C LYS A 151 15.38 25.65 -5.71
N GLU A 152 15.05 24.38 -5.88
CA GLU A 152 16.00 23.33 -6.25
C GLU A 152 16.22 23.29 -7.77
N ASP A 153 17.35 22.71 -8.19
CA ASP A 153 17.67 22.52 -9.60
C ASP A 153 16.58 21.67 -10.29
N GLY A 154 16.15 22.13 -11.46
CA GLY A 154 15.04 21.50 -12.19
C GLY A 154 13.66 21.68 -11.52
N ALA A 155 13.54 22.64 -10.57
CA ALA A 155 12.30 22.94 -9.84
C ALA A 155 11.64 21.72 -9.19
N ARG A 156 12.48 20.83 -8.64
CA ARG A 156 12.05 19.55 -8.04
C ARG A 156 12.94 19.14 -6.87
N LEU A 157 12.34 18.86 -5.71
CA LEU A 157 13.00 18.20 -4.60
C LEU A 157 12.78 16.68 -4.74
N SER A 158 13.86 15.91 -4.80
CA SER A 158 13.83 14.47 -5.08
C SER A 158 14.56 13.67 -4.01
N VAL A 159 14.04 12.49 -3.69
CA VAL A 159 14.73 11.46 -2.91
C VAL A 159 14.62 10.13 -3.63
N ASP A 160 15.70 9.35 -3.57
CA ASP A 160 15.76 7.96 -4.01
C ASP A 160 16.03 7.13 -2.76
N SER A 161 15.10 6.26 -2.41
CA SER A 161 15.14 5.51 -1.16
C SER A 161 15.01 4.01 -1.41
N GLU A 162 15.65 3.23 -0.56
CA GLU A 162 15.51 1.79 -0.52
C GLU A 162 14.90 1.38 0.81
N GLY A 163 13.80 0.66 0.75
CA GLY A 163 13.18 0.03 1.91
C GLY A 163 13.59 -1.43 2.01
N GLU A 164 13.92 -1.87 3.21
CA GLU A 164 14.30 -3.24 3.52
C GLU A 164 13.43 -3.79 4.65
N VAL A 165 13.13 -5.07 4.58
CA VAL A 165 12.47 -5.82 5.65
C VAL A 165 13.36 -6.99 6.08
N ASP A 166 13.40 -7.27 7.38
CA ASP A 166 14.30 -8.28 7.97
C ASP A 166 13.98 -9.72 7.55
N GLY A 167 12.80 -9.94 6.97
CA GLY A 167 12.35 -11.25 6.51
C GLY A 167 10.87 -11.27 6.16
N PRO A 168 10.29 -12.45 5.87
CA PRO A 168 8.89 -12.56 5.51
C PRO A 168 7.96 -12.26 6.69
N SER A 169 6.76 -11.77 6.39
CA SER A 169 5.64 -11.81 7.32
C SER A 169 4.72 -12.99 7.02
N TRP A 170 3.81 -13.30 7.94
CA TRP A 170 3.01 -14.53 7.91
C TRP A 170 1.52 -14.24 8.10
N PRO A 171 0.86 -13.49 7.19
CA PRO A 171 -0.59 -13.38 7.21
C PRO A 171 -1.22 -14.77 7.10
N ASN A 172 -2.35 -14.92 7.74
CA ASN A 172 -2.99 -16.23 7.86
C ASN A 172 -4.51 -16.07 7.95
N GLY A 173 -5.24 -17.17 7.77
CA GLY A 173 -6.68 -17.13 7.84
C GLY A 173 -7.32 -18.50 7.88
N THR A 174 -8.63 -18.48 8.09
CA THR A 174 -9.47 -19.67 8.07
C THR A 174 -10.77 -19.37 7.35
N HIS A 175 -11.09 -20.22 6.38
CA HIS A 175 -12.30 -20.13 5.57
C HIS A 175 -13.19 -21.34 5.80
N ILE A 176 -14.49 -21.11 5.85
CA ILE A 176 -15.53 -22.15 5.94
C ILE A 176 -16.50 -21.95 4.79
N CYS A 177 -16.72 -23.00 4.02
CA CYS A 177 -17.71 -23.04 2.95
C CYS A 177 -18.77 -24.08 3.21
N GLU A 178 -20.03 -23.74 3.01
CA GLU A 178 -21.17 -24.64 3.09
C GLU A 178 -21.84 -24.77 1.73
N VAL A 179 -22.12 -25.99 1.33
CA VAL A 179 -22.74 -26.27 0.01
C VAL A 179 -23.98 -27.16 0.16
N GLU A 180 -24.95 -26.97 -0.74
CA GLU A 180 -26.03 -27.89 -1.01
C GLU A 180 -25.83 -28.47 -2.41
N ILE A 181 -26.05 -29.77 -2.57
CA ILE A 181 -25.86 -30.49 -3.83
C ILE A 181 -27.17 -31.20 -4.18
N ASP A 182 -27.66 -30.96 -5.39
CA ASP A 182 -28.76 -31.73 -5.95
C ASP A 182 -28.22 -33.05 -6.51
N PRO A 183 -28.56 -34.21 -5.93
CA PRO A 183 -28.01 -35.48 -6.36
C PRO A 183 -28.56 -35.96 -7.71
N GLU A 184 -29.70 -35.41 -8.19
CA GLU A 184 -30.31 -35.77 -9.47
C GLU A 184 -29.70 -34.96 -10.61
N LEU A 185 -29.47 -33.65 -10.38
CA LEU A 185 -28.94 -32.73 -11.36
C LEU A 185 -27.40 -32.59 -11.29
N GLY A 186 -26.80 -32.97 -10.19
CA GLY A 186 -25.36 -32.77 -9.94
C GLY A 186 -24.95 -31.30 -9.72
N THR A 187 -25.92 -30.40 -9.52
CA THR A 187 -25.65 -28.98 -9.30
C THR A 187 -25.19 -28.73 -7.88
N VAL A 188 -24.22 -27.81 -7.71
CA VAL A 188 -23.67 -27.39 -6.41
C VAL A 188 -24.02 -25.92 -6.17
N GLU A 189 -24.65 -25.64 -5.02
CA GLU A 189 -24.95 -24.28 -4.58
C GLU A 189 -24.17 -23.96 -3.30
N ILE A 190 -23.49 -22.82 -3.27
CA ILE A 190 -22.86 -22.31 -2.04
C ILE A 190 -23.94 -21.60 -1.22
N VAL A 191 -24.25 -22.18 -0.06
CA VAL A 191 -25.32 -21.67 0.82
C VAL A 191 -24.79 -20.91 2.04
N GLY A 192 -23.47 -20.91 2.24
CA GLY A 192 -22.82 -20.15 3.30
C GLY A 192 -21.31 -20.07 3.07
N TYR A 193 -20.74 -18.90 3.35
CA TYR A 193 -19.30 -18.70 3.34
C TYR A 193 -18.90 -17.77 4.48
N ALA A 194 -17.86 -18.13 5.21
CA ALA A 194 -17.29 -17.30 6.27
C ALA A 194 -15.77 -17.34 6.17
N ALA A 195 -15.13 -16.19 6.32
CA ALA A 195 -13.69 -16.02 6.32
C ALA A 195 -13.24 -15.16 7.49
N VAL A 196 -12.13 -15.53 8.09
CA VAL A 196 -11.40 -14.70 9.06
C VAL A 196 -9.95 -14.69 8.63
N ASP A 197 -9.45 -13.50 8.31
CA ASP A 197 -8.09 -13.30 7.80
C ASP A 197 -7.35 -12.30 8.68
N ASP A 198 -6.12 -12.61 9.03
CA ASP A 198 -5.16 -11.71 9.64
C ASP A 198 -4.16 -11.24 8.59
N ALA A 199 -4.34 -10.01 8.13
CA ALA A 199 -3.45 -9.32 7.21
C ALA A 199 -2.63 -8.21 7.90
N GLY A 200 -2.59 -8.21 9.24
CA GLY A 200 -1.95 -7.18 10.05
C GLY A 200 -2.71 -5.84 10.00
N ARG A 201 -1.97 -4.73 10.06
CA ARG A 201 -2.57 -3.39 10.05
C ARG A 201 -3.16 -3.04 8.69
N ALA A 202 -4.45 -2.80 8.65
CA ALA A 202 -5.16 -2.38 7.43
C ALA A 202 -4.81 -0.94 7.04
N VAL A 203 -4.17 -0.75 5.89
CA VAL A 203 -3.99 0.58 5.29
C VAL A 203 -5.30 1.03 4.64
N ASN A 204 -5.98 0.12 3.94
CA ASN A 204 -7.29 0.37 3.34
C ASN A 204 -8.18 -0.86 3.51
N PRO A 205 -9.15 -0.84 4.45
CA PRO A 205 -10.04 -1.97 4.70
C PRO A 205 -10.85 -2.39 3.47
N MET A 206 -11.30 -1.45 2.63
CA MET A 206 -12.07 -1.75 1.43
C MET A 206 -11.24 -2.56 0.42
N ILE A 207 -9.95 -2.23 0.27
CA ILE A 207 -9.04 -2.97 -0.62
C ILE A 207 -8.80 -4.37 -0.06
N ILE A 208 -8.62 -4.55 1.26
CA ILE A 208 -8.47 -5.86 1.88
C ILE A 208 -9.70 -6.72 1.62
N HIS A 209 -10.91 -6.19 1.82
CA HIS A 209 -12.16 -6.88 1.50
C HIS A 209 -12.21 -7.29 0.03
N GLY A 210 -11.83 -6.38 -0.89
CA GLY A 210 -11.76 -6.66 -2.33
C GLY A 210 -10.79 -7.79 -2.67
N GLN A 211 -9.63 -7.83 -2.02
CA GLN A 211 -8.64 -8.90 -2.19
C GLN A 211 -9.15 -10.25 -1.65
N THR A 212 -9.78 -10.26 -0.47
CA THR A 212 -10.41 -11.47 0.10
C THR A 212 -11.50 -12.01 -0.81
N HIS A 213 -12.40 -11.14 -1.30
CA HIS A 213 -13.45 -11.52 -2.27
C HIS A 213 -12.86 -12.08 -3.56
N GLY A 214 -11.79 -11.46 -4.08
CA GLY A 214 -11.10 -11.94 -5.29
C GLY A 214 -10.51 -13.35 -5.09
N GLY A 215 -9.87 -13.61 -3.96
CA GLY A 215 -9.34 -14.93 -3.61
C GLY A 215 -10.43 -15.98 -3.48
N ILE A 216 -11.55 -15.65 -2.81
CA ILE A 216 -12.71 -16.53 -2.67
C ILE A 216 -13.31 -16.84 -4.05
N ALA A 217 -13.53 -15.83 -4.89
CA ALA A 217 -14.11 -16.01 -6.23
C ALA A 217 -13.23 -16.90 -7.11
N GLN A 218 -11.90 -16.75 -7.04
CA GLN A 218 -10.96 -17.63 -7.75
C GLN A 218 -11.07 -19.08 -7.25
N GLY A 219 -11.13 -19.31 -5.94
CA GLY A 219 -11.27 -20.64 -5.36
C GLY A 219 -12.61 -21.31 -5.69
N ILE A 220 -13.69 -20.53 -5.82
CA ILE A 220 -15.01 -21.05 -6.22
C ILE A 220 -15.01 -21.42 -7.70
N GLY A 221 -14.24 -20.71 -8.54
CA GLY A 221 -14.20 -20.94 -9.98
C GLY A 221 -13.43 -22.17 -10.43
N GLN A 222 -12.68 -22.82 -9.53
CA GLN A 222 -11.97 -24.08 -9.79
C GLN A 222 -12.89 -25.29 -9.63
#